data_cc4954df5b8bbcca2be5b25ca403a3ec
#
_entry.id   cc4954df5b8bbcca2be5b25ca403a3ec
#
_cell.length_a   1.000
_cell.length_b   1.000
_cell.length_c   1.000
_cell.angle_alpha   90.00
_cell.angle_beta   90.00
_cell.angle_gamma   90.00
#
_symmetry.space_group_name_H-M   'P 1'
#
loop_
_entity.id
_entity.type
_entity.pdbx_description
1 polymer ?
#
loop_
_entity_poly.entity_id
_entity_poly.type
_entity_poly.pdbx_seq_one_letter_code
_entity_poly.pdbx_strand_id
1 'polypeptide(L)'
;MVVPGILYTSLLIIGMNYFGQTSSFFIESIILKTGLKAFIDSLNSNWLGFFITMGSFWLWFTLLLFYFALFKYLFLIFFAPLFAYLHLRIVAIQQSIPFVLNKEDYFKLVMRSVVVNLNNMLWQTVYLIPIVLVCTLPVVGWFTPLFTILMESYFLGFAMMDFGLATEKYNRNFAAVYLNSHKGLPVGNGIVFYLLHLLP
;
A
#
# COMPACT_ATOMS: atom_id res chain seq x y z
N MET A 1 15.35 2.29 -17.53
CA MET A 1 14.24 1.83 -16.67
C MET A 1 14.51 0.53 -15.93
N VAL A 2 15.47 -0.28 -16.30
CA VAL A 2 15.77 -1.59 -15.68
C VAL A 2 16.31 -1.46 -14.23
N VAL A 3 17.17 -0.49 -13.95
CA VAL A 3 17.82 -0.31 -12.64
C VAL A 3 16.85 -0.05 -11.48
N PRO A 4 15.86 0.85 -11.59
CA PRO A 4 14.87 1.05 -10.53
C PRO A 4 14.01 -0.19 -10.27
N GLY A 5 13.70 -0.98 -11.31
CA GLY A 5 12.93 -2.22 -11.18
C GLY A 5 13.71 -3.30 -10.42
N ILE A 6 14.99 -3.50 -10.76
CA ILE A 6 15.85 -4.46 -10.06
C ILE A 6 16.03 -4.05 -8.59
N LEU A 7 16.23 -2.77 -8.33
CA LEU A 7 16.41 -2.25 -6.96
C LEU A 7 15.12 -2.42 -6.13
N TYR A 8 13.96 -2.16 -6.75
CA TYR A 8 12.65 -2.39 -6.15
C TYR A 8 12.46 -3.86 -5.77
N THR A 9 12.65 -4.78 -6.72
CA THR A 9 12.46 -6.22 -6.49
C THR A 9 13.46 -6.78 -5.47
N SER A 10 14.71 -6.34 -5.49
CA SER A 10 15.72 -6.75 -4.52
C SER A 10 15.37 -6.30 -3.11
N LEU A 11 15.02 -5.03 -2.93
CA LEU A 11 14.60 -4.48 -1.63
C LEU A 11 13.31 -5.14 -1.12
N LEU A 12 12.37 -5.43 -2.03
CA LEU A 12 11.12 -6.10 -1.68
C LEU A 12 11.39 -7.52 -1.18
N ILE A 13 12.23 -8.31 -1.86
CA ILE A 13 12.56 -9.68 -1.46
C ILE A 13 13.31 -9.70 -0.12
N ILE A 14 14.32 -8.84 0.06
CA ILE A 14 15.08 -8.75 1.30
C ILE A 14 14.16 -8.36 2.46
N GLY A 15 13.35 -7.33 2.26
CA GLY A 15 12.41 -6.86 3.27
C GLY A 15 11.34 -7.91 3.59
N MET A 16 10.82 -8.64 2.60
CA MET A 16 9.86 -9.72 2.79
C MET A 16 10.42 -10.85 3.65
N ASN A 17 11.68 -11.26 3.42
CA ASN A 17 12.33 -12.27 4.26
C ASN A 17 12.47 -11.81 5.71
N TYR A 18 12.94 -10.58 5.93
CA TYR A 18 13.10 -10.00 7.27
C TYR A 18 11.75 -9.85 7.99
N PHE A 19 10.74 -9.36 7.28
CA PHE A 19 9.41 -9.18 7.82
C PHE A 19 8.72 -10.51 8.10
N GLY A 20 8.89 -11.51 7.23
CA GLY A 20 8.34 -12.86 7.43
C GLY A 20 8.87 -13.50 8.71
N GLN A 21 10.17 -13.44 8.95
CA GLN A 21 10.79 -13.96 10.18
C GLN A 21 10.29 -13.22 11.43
N THR A 22 10.26 -11.87 11.37
CA THR A 22 9.78 -11.04 12.48
C THR A 22 8.30 -11.28 12.79
N SER A 23 7.47 -11.42 11.76
CA SER A 23 6.04 -11.70 11.91
C SER A 23 5.78 -13.08 12.52
N SER A 24 6.50 -14.10 12.09
CA SER A 24 6.40 -15.44 12.66
C SER A 24 6.78 -15.44 14.14
N PHE A 25 7.88 -14.79 14.49
CA PHE A 25 8.31 -14.64 15.89
C PHE A 25 7.29 -13.88 16.74
N PHE A 26 6.69 -12.83 16.18
CA PHE A 26 5.63 -12.04 16.85
C PHE A 26 4.39 -12.87 17.11
N ILE A 27 3.92 -13.65 16.12
CA ILE A 27 2.76 -14.53 16.26
C ILE A 27 3.01 -15.61 17.31
N GLU A 28 4.17 -16.27 17.28
CA GLU A 28 4.56 -17.25 18.29
C GLU A 28 4.60 -16.64 19.70
N SER A 29 5.16 -15.42 19.81
CA SER A 29 5.24 -14.71 21.08
C SER A 29 3.85 -14.41 21.66
N ILE A 30 2.89 -14.03 20.81
CA ILE A 30 1.50 -13.79 21.22
C ILE A 30 0.87 -15.10 21.70
N ILE A 31 0.98 -16.18 20.93
CA ILE A 31 0.40 -17.49 21.26
C ILE A 31 0.96 -18.00 22.59
N LEU A 32 2.26 -17.83 22.83
CA LEU A 32 2.88 -18.25 24.08
C LEU A 32 2.48 -17.36 25.27
N LYS A 33 2.52 -16.03 25.11
CA LYS A 33 2.21 -15.07 26.19
C LYS A 33 0.75 -15.06 26.59
N THR A 34 -0.17 -15.33 25.66
CA THR A 34 -1.60 -15.41 25.97
C THR A 34 -2.01 -16.73 26.60
N GLY A 35 -1.08 -17.70 26.73
CA GLY A 35 -1.42 -19.03 27.21
C GLY A 35 -2.33 -19.83 26.27
N LEU A 36 -2.54 -19.33 25.07
CA LEU A 36 -3.44 -19.93 24.08
C LEU A 36 -2.98 -21.36 23.74
N LYS A 37 -1.66 -21.60 23.68
CA LYS A 37 -1.12 -22.94 23.44
C LYS A 37 -1.47 -23.91 24.57
N ALA A 38 -1.30 -23.51 25.82
CA ALA A 38 -1.65 -24.33 26.98
C ALA A 38 -3.16 -24.60 27.06
N PHE A 39 -3.96 -23.61 26.70
CA PHE A 39 -5.42 -23.75 26.63
C PHE A 39 -5.86 -24.75 25.56
N ILE A 40 -5.23 -24.74 24.37
CA ILE A 40 -5.49 -25.68 23.27
C ILE A 40 -5.13 -27.10 23.70
N ASP A 41 -3.93 -27.26 24.25
CA ASP A 41 -3.43 -28.57 24.70
C ASP A 41 -4.32 -29.16 25.79
N SER A 42 -4.92 -28.31 26.64
CA SER A 42 -5.88 -28.73 27.68
C SER A 42 -7.23 -29.21 27.17
N LEU A 43 -7.66 -28.71 26.00
CA LEU A 43 -8.99 -29.03 25.44
C LEU A 43 -9.02 -30.30 24.60
N ASN A 44 -7.85 -30.89 24.31
CA ASN A 44 -7.69 -32.15 23.54
C ASN A 44 -8.56 -32.22 22.26
N SER A 45 -8.85 -31.09 21.65
CA SER A 45 -9.76 -30.95 20.52
C SER A 45 -9.00 -30.60 19.23
N ASN A 46 -8.99 -31.52 18.29
CA ASN A 46 -8.38 -31.33 16.96
C ASN A 46 -8.97 -30.13 16.19
N TRP A 47 -10.25 -29.81 16.43
CA TRP A 47 -10.94 -28.69 15.77
C TRP A 47 -10.41 -27.33 16.21
N LEU A 48 -10.13 -27.15 17.49
CA LEU A 48 -9.56 -25.90 18.01
C LEU A 48 -8.13 -25.67 17.51
N GLY A 49 -7.33 -26.73 17.47
CA GLY A 49 -5.99 -26.67 16.85
C GLY A 49 -6.05 -26.22 15.38
N PHE A 50 -7.02 -26.75 14.61
CA PHE A 50 -7.23 -26.34 13.22
C PHE A 50 -7.60 -24.85 13.10
N PHE A 51 -8.55 -24.35 13.91
CA PHE A 51 -8.94 -22.93 13.86
C PHE A 51 -7.81 -21.98 14.23
N ILE A 52 -6.93 -22.34 15.14
CA ILE A 52 -5.80 -21.50 15.53
C ILE A 52 -4.71 -21.51 14.47
N THR A 53 -4.43 -22.67 13.88
CA THR A 53 -3.49 -22.76 12.75
C THR A 53 -3.98 -21.92 11.57
N MET A 54 -5.27 -22.01 11.24
CA MET A 54 -5.90 -21.18 10.22
C MET A 54 -5.86 -19.68 10.58
N GLY A 55 -6.18 -19.32 11.83
CA GLY A 55 -6.12 -17.94 12.30
C GLY A 55 -4.69 -17.37 12.24
N SER A 56 -3.69 -18.16 12.61
CA SER A 56 -2.27 -17.76 12.51
C SER A 56 -1.83 -17.55 11.07
N PHE A 57 -2.28 -18.42 10.16
CA PHE A 57 -2.01 -18.27 8.71
C PHE A 57 -2.64 -16.99 8.16
N TRP A 58 -3.91 -16.70 8.49
CA TRP A 58 -4.59 -15.48 8.05
C TRP A 58 -3.96 -14.23 8.65
N LEU A 59 -3.56 -14.27 9.91
CA LEU A 59 -2.86 -13.16 10.54
C LEU A 59 -1.52 -12.89 9.85
N TRP A 60 -0.74 -13.94 9.59
CA TRP A 60 0.53 -13.81 8.86
C TRP A 60 0.32 -13.24 7.46
N PHE A 61 -0.68 -13.74 6.73
CA PHE A 61 -1.02 -13.23 5.39
C PHE A 61 -1.44 -11.75 5.42
N THR A 62 -2.21 -11.35 6.41
CA THR A 62 -2.63 -9.94 6.56
C THR A 62 -1.44 -9.04 6.92
N LEU A 63 -0.53 -9.49 7.77
CA LEU A 63 0.72 -8.78 8.06
C LEU A 63 1.59 -8.64 6.82
N LEU A 64 1.63 -9.67 5.97
CA LEU A 64 2.33 -9.62 4.70
C LEU A 64 1.74 -8.58 3.75
N LEU A 65 0.41 -8.53 3.62
CA LEU A 65 -0.28 -7.48 2.84
C LEU A 65 0.02 -6.08 3.39
N PHE A 66 0.04 -5.94 4.72
CA PHE A 66 0.41 -4.69 5.36
C PHE A 66 1.85 -4.26 5.03
N TYR A 67 2.79 -5.20 5.04
CA TYR A 67 4.16 -4.94 4.60
C TYR A 67 4.22 -4.41 3.16
N PHE A 68 3.54 -5.06 2.23
CA PHE A 68 3.48 -4.61 0.83
C PHE A 68 2.89 -3.20 0.71
N ALA A 69 1.83 -2.92 1.48
CA ALA A 69 1.20 -1.60 1.50
C ALA A 69 2.17 -0.51 1.97
N LEU A 70 2.91 -0.74 3.05
CA LEU A 70 3.91 0.21 3.56
C LEU A 70 5.09 0.37 2.60
N PHE A 71 5.60 -0.74 2.06
CA PHE A 71 6.74 -0.73 1.15
C PHE A 71 6.44 0.08 -0.12
N LYS A 72 5.24 -0.04 -0.66
CA LYS A 72 4.75 0.76 -1.79
C LYS A 72 4.91 2.26 -1.52
N TYR A 73 4.49 2.74 -0.37
CA TYR A 73 4.59 4.17 -0.04
C TYR A 73 6.03 4.63 0.18
N LEU A 74 6.85 3.83 0.83
CA LEU A 74 8.28 4.13 0.96
C LEU A 74 8.93 4.29 -0.41
N PHE A 75 8.60 3.39 -1.34
CA PHE A 75 9.07 3.47 -2.71
C PHE A 75 8.57 4.74 -3.42
N LEU A 76 7.26 5.04 -3.35
CA LEU A 76 6.68 6.23 -3.98
C LEU A 76 7.28 7.54 -3.43
N ILE A 77 7.55 7.60 -2.13
CA ILE A 77 8.18 8.76 -1.48
C ILE A 77 9.64 8.89 -1.93
N PHE A 78 10.40 7.80 -1.92
CA PHE A 78 11.81 7.81 -2.31
C PHE A 78 11.99 8.19 -3.79
N PHE A 79 11.12 7.71 -4.67
CA PHE A 79 11.14 8.00 -6.09
C PHE A 79 10.30 9.22 -6.50
N ALA A 80 9.70 9.95 -5.55
CA ALA A 80 8.92 11.16 -5.83
C ALA A 80 9.67 12.19 -6.69
N PRO A 81 10.97 12.47 -6.45
CA PRO A 81 11.71 13.39 -7.31
C PRO A 81 11.85 12.90 -8.75
N LEU A 82 12.06 11.59 -8.97
CA LEU A 82 12.13 11.03 -10.31
C LEU A 82 10.78 11.11 -11.02
N PHE A 83 9.69 10.78 -10.34
CA PHE A 83 8.34 10.85 -10.91
C PHE A 83 7.96 12.30 -11.24
N ALA A 84 8.29 13.26 -10.38
CA ALA A 84 8.07 14.68 -10.66
C ALA A 84 8.81 15.15 -11.91
N TYR A 85 10.07 14.77 -12.06
CA TYR A 85 10.86 15.10 -13.25
C TYR A 85 10.26 14.52 -14.53
N LEU A 86 9.95 13.21 -14.50
CA LEU A 86 9.37 12.52 -15.66
C LEU A 86 8.00 13.12 -16.03
N HIS A 87 7.18 13.44 -15.06
CA HIS A 87 5.86 14.00 -15.27
C HIS A 87 5.93 15.38 -15.94
N LEU A 88 6.76 16.30 -15.42
CA LEU A 88 6.97 17.62 -16.02
C LEU A 88 7.49 17.51 -17.47
N ARG A 89 8.35 16.53 -17.74
CA ARG A 89 8.85 16.27 -19.09
C ARG A 89 7.75 15.77 -20.03
N ILE A 90 6.89 14.87 -19.55
CA ILE A 90 5.74 14.35 -20.32
C ILE A 90 4.77 15.49 -20.66
N VAL A 91 4.44 16.34 -19.69
CA VAL A 91 3.57 17.50 -19.92
C VAL A 91 4.15 18.46 -20.96
N ALA A 92 5.45 18.74 -20.89
CA ALA A 92 6.12 19.58 -21.88
C ALA A 92 6.02 18.98 -23.30
N ILE A 93 6.19 17.68 -23.45
CA ILE A 93 6.03 16.97 -24.73
C ILE A 93 4.59 17.05 -25.22
N GLN A 94 3.60 16.80 -24.35
CA GLN A 94 2.18 16.87 -24.73
C GLN A 94 1.75 18.26 -25.18
N GLN A 95 2.28 19.31 -24.54
CA GLN A 95 2.00 20.69 -24.86
C GLN A 95 2.86 21.24 -26.01
N SER A 96 3.77 20.44 -26.54
CA SER A 96 4.72 20.83 -27.60
C SER A 96 5.55 22.07 -27.25
N ILE A 97 5.87 22.26 -25.95
CA ILE A 97 6.70 23.34 -25.46
C ILE A 97 8.09 22.83 -25.10
N PRO A 98 9.14 23.68 -25.25
CA PRO A 98 10.49 23.31 -24.85
C PRO A 98 10.52 23.03 -23.34
N PHE A 99 11.13 21.92 -22.97
CA PHE A 99 11.25 21.55 -21.56
C PHE A 99 12.24 22.46 -20.83
N VAL A 100 11.76 23.28 -19.94
CA VAL A 100 12.56 24.10 -19.02
C VAL A 100 12.22 23.71 -17.60
N LEU A 101 13.20 23.17 -16.88
CA LEU A 101 12.99 22.77 -15.49
C LEU A 101 12.99 24.00 -14.58
N ASN A 102 11.80 24.42 -14.16
CA ASN A 102 11.66 25.40 -13.08
C ASN A 102 11.86 24.67 -11.73
N LYS A 103 12.93 25.02 -11.01
CA LYS A 103 13.30 24.39 -9.73
C LYS A 103 12.21 24.57 -8.66
N GLU A 104 11.54 25.71 -8.65
CA GLU A 104 10.50 26.00 -7.68
C GLU A 104 9.26 25.11 -7.88
N ASP A 105 8.77 25.01 -9.11
CA ASP A 105 7.62 24.17 -9.46
C ASP A 105 7.94 22.69 -9.27
N TYR A 106 9.15 22.27 -9.63
CA TYR A 106 9.64 20.92 -9.38
C TYR A 106 9.63 20.58 -7.90
N PHE A 107 10.21 21.44 -7.05
CA PHE A 107 10.26 21.20 -5.61
C PHE A 107 8.87 21.17 -4.97
N LYS A 108 7.98 22.08 -5.37
CA LYS A 108 6.57 22.09 -4.93
C LYS A 108 5.87 20.77 -5.27
N LEU A 109 6.09 20.27 -6.49
CA LEU A 109 5.49 19.01 -6.94
C LEU A 109 6.02 17.81 -6.15
N VAL A 110 7.33 17.74 -5.91
CA VAL A 110 7.96 16.70 -5.09
C VAL A 110 7.39 16.72 -3.67
N MET A 111 7.37 17.88 -3.02
CA MET A 111 6.86 18.03 -1.66
C MET A 111 5.37 17.68 -1.55
N ARG A 112 4.57 18.08 -2.54
CA ARG A 112 3.16 17.70 -2.60
C ARG A 112 3.00 16.18 -2.70
N SER A 113 3.75 15.53 -3.58
CA SER A 113 3.73 14.07 -3.74
C SER A 113 4.11 13.34 -2.45
N VAL A 114 5.18 13.78 -1.78
CA VAL A 114 5.61 13.19 -0.50
C VAL A 114 4.50 13.31 0.55
N VAL A 115 3.93 14.51 0.71
CA VAL A 115 2.87 14.75 1.71
C VAL A 115 1.60 13.95 1.40
N VAL A 116 1.21 13.85 0.13
CA VAL A 116 0.04 13.04 -0.26
C VAL A 116 0.27 11.56 0.01
N ASN A 117 1.44 11.03 -0.34
CA ASN A 117 1.78 9.62 -0.09
C ASN A 117 1.88 9.31 1.41
N LEU A 118 2.45 10.19 2.22
CA LEU A 118 2.46 10.04 3.68
C LEU A 118 1.04 10.02 4.26
N ASN A 119 0.20 10.95 3.81
CA ASN A 119 -1.19 11.02 4.26
C ASN A 119 -1.98 9.76 3.86
N ASN A 120 -1.79 9.28 2.62
CA ASN A 120 -2.41 8.06 2.14
C ASN A 120 -1.92 6.84 2.93
N MET A 121 -0.63 6.77 3.24
CA MET A 121 -0.05 5.72 4.10
C MET A 121 -0.70 5.70 5.48
N LEU A 122 -0.85 6.86 6.13
CA LEU A 122 -1.49 6.95 7.44
C LEU A 122 -2.96 6.51 7.39
N TRP A 123 -3.74 7.03 6.45
CA TRP A 123 -5.14 6.65 6.31
C TRP A 123 -5.32 5.18 5.94
N GLN A 124 -4.51 4.65 5.03
CA GLN A 124 -4.54 3.24 4.70
C GLN A 124 -4.23 2.36 5.92
N THR A 125 -3.25 2.75 6.75
CA THR A 125 -2.95 2.05 8.00
C THR A 125 -4.15 2.05 8.97
N VAL A 126 -4.81 3.20 9.13
CA VAL A 126 -6.02 3.31 9.97
C VAL A 126 -7.14 2.39 9.47
N TYR A 127 -7.36 2.31 8.16
CA TYR A 127 -8.39 1.41 7.59
C TYR A 127 -7.99 -0.06 7.64
N LEU A 128 -6.69 -0.38 7.62
CA LEU A 128 -6.22 -1.76 7.73
C LEU A 128 -6.46 -2.36 9.12
N ILE A 129 -6.41 -1.56 10.18
CA ILE A 129 -6.63 -2.04 11.55
C ILE A 129 -7.96 -2.80 11.70
N PRO A 130 -9.15 -2.24 11.35
CA PRO A 130 -10.39 -2.98 11.42
C PRO A 130 -10.44 -4.18 10.47
N ILE A 131 -9.81 -4.10 9.31
CA ILE A 131 -9.73 -5.22 8.37
C ILE A 131 -8.96 -6.39 8.99
N VAL A 132 -7.84 -6.12 9.67
CA VAL A 132 -7.08 -7.15 10.41
C VAL A 132 -7.94 -7.80 11.49
N LEU A 133 -8.72 -7.01 12.23
CA LEU A 133 -9.62 -7.55 13.26
C LEU A 133 -10.72 -8.45 12.65
N VAL A 134 -11.30 -8.02 11.53
CA VAL A 134 -12.33 -8.80 10.81
C VAL A 134 -11.75 -10.07 10.18
N CYS A 135 -10.47 -10.04 9.78
CA CYS A 135 -9.75 -11.20 9.22
C CYS A 135 -9.72 -12.41 10.17
N THR A 136 -9.80 -12.19 11.49
CA THR A 136 -9.82 -13.27 12.48
C THR A 136 -11.16 -14.04 12.51
N LEU A 137 -12.21 -13.51 11.89
CA LEU A 137 -13.51 -14.18 11.81
C LEU A 137 -13.53 -15.23 10.69
N PRO A 138 -13.90 -16.49 10.96
CA PRO A 138 -13.68 -17.62 10.05
C PRO A 138 -14.38 -17.51 8.69
N VAL A 139 -15.53 -16.85 8.58
CA VAL A 139 -16.26 -16.72 7.31
C VAL A 139 -15.96 -15.37 6.63
N VAL A 140 -15.96 -14.29 7.40
CA VAL A 140 -15.79 -12.92 6.90
C VAL A 140 -14.34 -12.67 6.48
N GLY A 141 -13.40 -13.34 7.14
CA GLY A 141 -11.98 -13.26 6.83
C GLY A 141 -11.63 -13.62 5.37
N TRP A 142 -12.42 -14.47 4.72
CA TRP A 142 -12.20 -14.87 3.32
C TRP A 142 -12.36 -13.70 2.34
N PHE A 143 -13.16 -12.71 2.68
CA PHE A 143 -13.36 -11.51 1.85
C PHE A 143 -12.31 -10.41 2.10
N THR A 144 -11.50 -10.56 3.15
CA THR A 144 -10.47 -9.59 3.53
C THR A 144 -9.50 -9.24 2.40
N PRO A 145 -8.96 -10.19 1.62
CA PRO A 145 -8.07 -9.87 0.51
C PRO A 145 -8.73 -8.96 -0.54
N LEU A 146 -10.02 -9.20 -0.83
CA LEU A 146 -10.76 -8.39 -1.79
C LEU A 146 -10.89 -6.94 -1.31
N PHE A 147 -11.27 -6.73 -0.06
CA PHE A 147 -11.36 -5.38 0.53
C PHE A 147 -9.99 -4.69 0.59
N THR A 148 -8.94 -5.44 0.91
CA THR A 148 -7.57 -4.91 0.94
C THR A 148 -7.13 -4.44 -0.44
N ILE A 149 -7.35 -5.24 -1.50
CA ILE A 149 -7.01 -4.88 -2.88
C ILE A 149 -7.79 -3.64 -3.33
N LEU A 150 -9.08 -3.56 -3.05
CA LEU A 150 -9.90 -2.39 -3.41
C LEU A 150 -9.40 -1.12 -2.70
N MET A 151 -9.08 -1.24 -1.42
CA MET A 151 -8.54 -0.14 -0.64
C MET A 151 -7.15 0.29 -1.13
N GLU A 152 -6.27 -0.66 -1.40
CA GLU A 152 -4.94 -0.38 -1.98
C GLU A 152 -5.05 0.30 -3.34
N SER A 153 -5.96 -0.17 -4.19
CA SER A 153 -6.22 0.43 -5.50
C SER A 153 -6.73 1.86 -5.35
N TYR A 154 -7.63 2.12 -4.39
CA TYR A 154 -8.13 3.47 -4.14
C TYR A 154 -6.98 4.43 -3.77
N PHE A 155 -6.14 4.09 -2.79
CA PHE A 155 -5.07 4.98 -2.35
C PHE A 155 -3.95 5.14 -3.37
N LEU A 156 -3.62 4.08 -4.13
CA LEU A 156 -2.65 4.15 -5.21
C LEU A 156 -3.15 5.05 -6.34
N GLY A 157 -4.38 4.84 -6.78
CA GLY A 157 -5.01 5.66 -7.81
C GLY A 157 -5.19 7.11 -7.38
N PHE A 158 -5.52 7.35 -6.10
CA PHE A 158 -5.57 8.69 -5.53
C PHE A 158 -4.23 9.40 -5.66
N ALA A 159 -3.12 8.75 -5.27
CA ALA A 159 -1.79 9.33 -5.38
C ALA A 159 -1.42 9.67 -6.83
N MET A 160 -1.75 8.79 -7.78
CA MET A 160 -1.45 9.00 -9.20
C MET A 160 -2.30 10.12 -9.81
N MET A 161 -3.58 10.20 -9.47
CA MET A 161 -4.47 11.26 -9.97
C MET A 161 -4.18 12.61 -9.33
N ASP A 162 -3.80 12.67 -8.05
CA ASP A 162 -3.38 13.92 -7.40
C ASP A 162 -2.14 14.50 -8.11
N PHE A 163 -1.25 13.66 -8.57
CA PHE A 163 -0.09 14.07 -9.36
C PHE A 163 -0.51 14.75 -10.67
N GLY A 164 -1.47 14.18 -11.40
CA GLY A 164 -2.05 14.78 -12.60
C GLY A 164 -2.72 16.13 -12.32
N LEU A 165 -3.56 16.21 -11.29
CA LEU A 165 -4.23 17.45 -10.88
C LEU A 165 -3.25 18.53 -10.39
N ALA A 166 -2.11 18.13 -9.83
CA ALA A 166 -1.07 19.06 -9.41
C ALA A 166 -0.45 19.82 -10.57
N THR A 167 -0.25 19.17 -11.71
CA THR A 167 0.30 19.82 -12.93
C THR A 167 -0.67 20.77 -13.59
N GLU A 168 -1.96 20.51 -13.48
CA GLU A 168 -3.03 21.44 -13.87
C GLU A 168 -3.20 22.62 -12.88
N LYS A 169 -2.25 22.76 -11.93
CA LYS A 169 -2.24 23.80 -10.89
C LYS A 169 -3.43 23.81 -9.93
N TYR A 170 -4.18 22.72 -9.87
CA TYR A 170 -5.24 22.59 -8.86
C TYR A 170 -4.65 22.50 -7.45
N ASN A 171 -5.28 23.22 -6.52
CA ASN A 171 -4.88 23.16 -5.11
C ASN A 171 -5.13 21.73 -4.56
N ARG A 172 -4.29 21.32 -3.62
CA ARG A 172 -4.39 20.02 -2.92
C ARG A 172 -5.78 19.76 -2.32
N ASN A 173 -6.37 20.79 -1.68
CA ASN A 173 -7.69 20.66 -1.08
C ASN A 173 -8.78 20.40 -2.14
N PHE A 174 -8.70 21.06 -3.28
CA PHE A 174 -9.60 20.81 -4.40
C PHE A 174 -9.45 19.38 -4.92
N ALA A 175 -8.21 18.94 -5.16
CA ALA A 175 -7.93 17.58 -5.62
C ALA A 175 -8.47 16.53 -4.64
N ALA A 176 -8.26 16.73 -3.34
CA ALA A 176 -8.76 15.81 -2.32
C ALA A 176 -10.30 15.75 -2.30
N VAL A 177 -10.98 16.88 -2.36
CA VAL A 177 -12.46 16.93 -2.40
C VAL A 177 -12.98 16.28 -3.68
N TYR A 178 -12.38 16.59 -4.82
CA TYR A 178 -12.78 16.05 -6.12
C TYR A 178 -12.62 14.51 -6.15
N LEU A 179 -11.47 13.99 -5.74
CA LEU A 179 -11.21 12.55 -5.74
C LEU A 179 -12.06 11.80 -4.72
N ASN A 180 -12.34 12.41 -3.57
CA ASN A 180 -13.24 11.83 -2.57
C ASN A 180 -14.71 11.81 -3.01
N SER A 181 -15.14 12.79 -3.80
CA SER A 181 -16.52 12.81 -4.36
C SER A 181 -16.68 11.83 -5.52
N HIS A 182 -15.60 11.48 -6.22
CA HIS A 182 -15.58 10.56 -7.37
C HIS A 182 -14.74 9.31 -7.12
N LYS A 183 -14.99 8.61 -6.01
CA LYS A 183 -14.17 7.47 -5.55
C LYS A 183 -13.96 6.36 -6.60
N GLY A 184 -14.88 6.21 -7.54
CA GLY A 184 -14.74 5.25 -8.63
C GLY A 184 -13.54 5.53 -9.55
N LEU A 185 -13.17 6.81 -9.74
CA LEU A 185 -12.03 7.19 -10.57
C LEU A 185 -10.69 6.73 -9.97
N PRO A 186 -10.37 7.05 -8.70
CA PRO A 186 -9.17 6.53 -8.07
C PRO A 186 -9.13 4.99 -8.02
N VAL A 187 -10.25 4.34 -7.70
CA VAL A 187 -10.30 2.87 -7.65
C VAL A 187 -10.01 2.28 -9.04
N GLY A 188 -10.69 2.75 -10.09
CA GLY A 188 -10.48 2.25 -11.44
C GLY A 188 -9.04 2.45 -11.93
N ASN A 189 -8.50 3.65 -11.76
CA ASN A 189 -7.12 3.97 -12.11
C ASN A 189 -6.12 3.11 -11.31
N GLY A 190 -6.35 2.96 -10.01
CA GLY A 190 -5.51 2.17 -9.13
C GLY A 190 -5.52 0.68 -9.46
N ILE A 191 -6.66 0.10 -9.84
CA ILE A 191 -6.74 -1.29 -10.30
C ILE A 191 -5.88 -1.50 -11.55
N VAL A 192 -5.94 -0.58 -12.52
CA VAL A 192 -5.10 -0.66 -13.73
C VAL A 192 -3.62 -0.65 -13.37
N PHE A 193 -3.19 0.28 -12.51
CA PHE A 193 -1.80 0.33 -12.03
C PHE A 193 -1.41 -0.91 -11.24
N TYR A 194 -2.30 -1.42 -10.40
CA TYR A 194 -2.07 -2.63 -9.63
C TYR A 194 -1.88 -3.85 -10.54
N LEU A 195 -2.71 -4.00 -11.56
CA LEU A 195 -2.59 -5.06 -12.57
C LEU A 195 -1.31 -4.93 -13.40
N LEU A 196 -0.95 -3.71 -13.82
CA LEU A 196 0.30 -3.46 -14.53
C LEU A 196 1.54 -3.76 -13.68
N HIS A 197 1.44 -3.59 -12.36
CA HIS A 197 2.52 -3.91 -11.42
C HIS A 197 2.71 -5.43 -11.23
N LEU A 198 1.65 -6.22 -11.44
CA LEU A 198 1.71 -7.68 -11.40
C LEU A 198 2.27 -8.31 -12.68
N LEU A 199 2.34 -7.55 -13.77
CA LEU A 199 2.95 -8.01 -15.01
C LEU A 199 4.48 -7.81 -14.93
N PRO A 200 5.29 -8.86 -15.11
CA PRO A 200 6.75 -8.81 -15.06
C PRO A 200 7.37 -7.96 -16.20
#